data_a6406296cf7900f51b6ac91323508352
#
_entry.id   a6406296cf7900f51b6ac91323508352
#
_cell.length_a   1.000
_cell.length_b   1.000
_cell.length_c   1.000
_cell.angle_alpha   90.00
_cell.angle_beta   90.00
_cell.angle_gamma   90.00
#
_symmetry.space_group_name_H-M   'P 1'
#
loop_
_entity.id
_entity.type
_entity.pdbx_description
1 polymer ?
#
loop_
_entity_poly.entity_id
_entity_poly.type
_entity_poly.pdbx_seq_one_letter_code
_entity_poly.pdbx_strand_id
1 'polypeptide(L)'
;MVLAAGLGKRMRPITDTMPKPLVRISGKTLLDWGLDSLAEAGVERAVVNVHYLPDQIVEHVASRHAPRIEISDERDGLLDSAGGIVRALPKLGAAPFYIVNADTFWIDEGEPNLTRLALAWDGGRMDILLMLADLKQATGHSGSTDFLVASDGTLRRAKGAPEGLIYAGAAIVQPRLFAAAAEAPHSLNRYFDEAIASGRLHGMRMSGSWITVGTPDAIAPAEAAVKRALAEAQ
;
A
#
# COMPACT_ATOMS: atom_id res chain seq x y z
N MET A 1 -7.43 3.55 3.46
CA MET A 1 -6.62 3.05 4.60
C MET A 1 -5.15 3.09 4.22
N VAL A 2 -4.29 3.74 5.02
CA VAL A 2 -2.84 3.70 4.85
C VAL A 2 -2.23 2.90 5.98
N LEU A 3 -1.49 1.84 5.66
CA LEU A 3 -0.87 0.93 6.63
C LEU A 3 0.50 1.46 7.05
N ALA A 4 0.56 2.13 8.22
CA ALA A 4 1.74 2.84 8.71
C ALA A 4 2.22 2.38 10.12
N ALA A 5 1.58 1.38 10.73
CA ALA A 5 1.86 0.93 12.10
C ALA A 5 3.13 0.07 12.25
N GLY A 6 3.78 -0.30 11.15
CA GLY A 6 4.92 -1.24 11.15
C GLY A 6 6.14 -0.77 11.95
N LEU A 7 6.82 -1.70 12.62
CA LEU A 7 8.01 -1.42 13.48
C LEU A 7 9.26 -0.97 12.71
N GLY A 8 9.33 -1.16 11.41
CA GLY A 8 10.46 -0.75 10.59
C GLY A 8 11.82 -1.38 10.92
N LYS A 9 11.86 -2.55 11.57
CA LYS A 9 13.10 -3.16 12.12
C LYS A 9 14.26 -3.28 11.13
N ARG A 10 13.97 -3.54 9.84
CA ARG A 10 14.99 -3.67 8.78
C ARG A 10 15.60 -2.33 8.36
N MET A 11 15.00 -1.22 8.77
CA MET A 11 15.48 0.15 8.50
C MET A 11 16.39 0.70 9.59
N ARG A 12 16.70 -0.07 10.63
CA ARG A 12 17.65 0.36 11.66
C ARG A 12 19.04 0.62 11.08
N PRO A 13 19.77 1.64 11.60
CA PRO A 13 19.46 2.46 12.79
C PRO A 13 18.50 3.64 12.56
N ILE A 14 18.10 3.94 11.33
CA ILE A 14 17.24 5.10 11.00
C ILE A 14 15.94 5.06 11.83
N THR A 15 15.33 3.88 11.91
CA THR A 15 14.06 3.70 12.62
C THR A 15 14.21 3.51 14.14
N ASP A 16 15.38 3.71 14.72
CA ASP A 16 15.51 3.77 16.17
C ASP A 16 14.91 5.07 16.74
N THR A 17 14.87 6.14 15.95
CA THR A 17 14.37 7.47 16.36
C THR A 17 13.24 8.03 15.51
N MET A 18 12.91 7.37 14.39
CA MET A 18 11.90 7.84 13.43
C MET A 18 11.05 6.65 12.94
N PRO A 19 9.71 6.75 12.86
CA PRO A 19 8.90 5.69 12.28
C PRO A 19 9.17 5.60 10.77
N LYS A 20 9.22 4.37 10.23
CA LYS A 20 9.54 4.11 8.81
C LYS A 20 8.73 4.96 7.82
N PRO A 21 7.40 5.19 8.00
CA PRO A 21 6.62 6.04 7.09
C PRO A 21 7.13 7.47 6.95
N LEU A 22 7.92 7.98 7.91
CA LEU A 22 8.50 9.32 7.86
C LEU A 22 9.91 9.38 7.25
N VAL A 23 10.48 8.27 6.84
CA VAL A 23 11.73 8.25 6.07
C VAL A 23 11.51 9.01 4.75
N ARG A 24 12.47 9.88 4.41
CA ARG A 24 12.37 10.74 3.23
C ARG A 24 13.09 10.17 2.03
N ILE A 25 12.45 10.26 0.88
CA ILE A 25 13.03 9.97 -0.45
C ILE A 25 12.82 11.21 -1.31
N SER A 26 13.90 11.78 -1.79
CA SER A 26 13.88 13.03 -2.57
C SER A 26 13.10 14.18 -1.89
N GLY A 27 13.30 14.30 -0.57
CA GLY A 27 12.68 15.36 0.25
C GLY A 27 11.24 15.09 0.73
N LYS A 28 10.54 14.08 0.21
CA LYS A 28 9.16 13.71 0.55
C LYS A 28 9.14 12.44 1.40
N THR A 29 8.30 12.37 2.44
CA THR A 29 8.20 11.15 3.26
C THR A 29 7.52 10.00 2.50
N LEU A 30 7.83 8.75 2.88
CA LEU A 30 7.14 7.58 2.31
C LEU A 30 5.63 7.67 2.50
N LEU A 31 5.19 8.17 3.65
CA LEU A 31 3.76 8.41 3.94
C LEU A 31 3.14 9.43 2.99
N ASP A 32 3.84 10.55 2.73
CA ASP A 32 3.33 11.61 1.85
C ASP A 32 3.25 11.15 0.39
N TRP A 33 4.17 10.30 -0.08
CA TRP A 33 4.04 9.70 -1.41
C TRP A 33 2.70 8.98 -1.59
N GLY A 34 2.32 8.13 -0.63
CA GLY A 34 1.04 7.41 -0.67
C GLY A 34 -0.18 8.34 -0.48
N LEU A 35 -0.09 9.31 0.42
CA LEU A 35 -1.18 10.25 0.69
C LEU A 35 -1.44 11.20 -0.49
N ASP A 36 -0.39 11.65 -1.18
CA ASP A 36 -0.52 12.49 -2.36
C ASP A 36 -1.16 11.73 -3.53
N SER A 37 -0.75 10.47 -3.76
CA SER A 37 -1.41 9.61 -4.76
C SER A 37 -2.90 9.39 -4.46
N LEU A 38 -3.27 9.25 -3.17
CA LEU A 38 -4.67 9.18 -2.77
C LEU A 38 -5.43 10.50 -3.04
N ALA A 39 -4.81 11.65 -2.73
CA ALA A 39 -5.40 12.98 -3.00
C ALA A 39 -5.60 13.20 -4.50
N GLU A 40 -4.62 12.83 -5.32
CA GLU A 40 -4.65 12.92 -6.79
C GLU A 40 -5.77 12.04 -7.38
N ALA A 41 -6.02 10.88 -6.79
CA ALA A 41 -7.16 10.01 -7.13
C ALA A 41 -8.52 10.51 -6.59
N GLY A 42 -8.60 11.72 -6.02
CA GLY A 42 -9.83 12.32 -5.51
C GLY A 42 -10.30 11.78 -4.15
N VAL A 43 -9.43 11.12 -3.39
CA VAL A 43 -9.77 10.64 -2.04
C VAL A 43 -9.80 11.82 -1.08
N GLU A 44 -10.97 12.11 -0.53
CA GLU A 44 -11.16 13.24 0.40
C GLU A 44 -10.74 12.93 1.84
N ARG A 45 -10.80 11.64 2.24
CA ARG A 45 -10.53 11.19 3.60
C ARG A 45 -9.70 9.92 3.61
N ALA A 46 -8.66 9.87 4.43
CA ALA A 46 -7.84 8.68 4.64
C ALA A 46 -7.70 8.35 6.12
N VAL A 47 -7.70 7.06 6.45
CA VAL A 47 -7.38 6.55 7.78
C VAL A 47 -5.95 6.05 7.78
N VAL A 48 -5.14 6.53 8.73
CA VAL A 48 -3.73 6.11 8.92
C VAL A 48 -3.63 5.37 10.24
N ASN A 49 -3.20 4.11 10.24
CA ASN A 49 -2.95 3.41 11.49
C ASN A 49 -1.55 3.71 12.03
N VAL A 50 -1.44 3.80 13.36
CA VAL A 50 -0.18 4.15 14.03
C VAL A 50 0.06 3.24 15.22
N HIS A 51 1.32 2.80 15.42
CA HIS A 51 1.74 2.00 16.57
C HIS A 51 3.14 2.41 17.05
N TYR A 52 4.15 2.30 16.18
CA TYR A 52 5.53 2.61 16.52
C TYR A 52 5.81 4.12 16.36
N LEU A 53 6.29 4.77 17.42
CA LEU A 53 6.53 6.21 17.49
C LEU A 53 5.33 7.03 16.95
N PRO A 54 4.11 6.75 17.43
CA PRO A 54 2.88 7.20 16.79
C PRO A 54 2.73 8.73 16.80
N ASP A 55 3.23 9.41 17.84
CA ASP A 55 3.10 10.86 17.97
C ASP A 55 3.78 11.62 16.83
N GLN A 56 4.89 11.10 16.31
CA GLN A 56 5.57 11.70 15.16
C GLN A 56 4.72 11.63 13.89
N ILE A 57 4.00 10.51 13.65
CA ILE A 57 3.09 10.39 12.51
C ILE A 57 1.89 11.31 12.69
N VAL A 58 1.29 11.34 13.89
CA VAL A 58 0.14 12.22 14.22
C VAL A 58 0.49 13.67 14.00
N GLU A 59 1.63 14.13 14.51
CA GLU A 59 2.13 15.50 14.33
C GLU A 59 2.39 15.82 12.85
N HIS A 60 3.03 14.88 12.13
CA HIS A 60 3.34 15.07 10.71
C HIS A 60 2.09 15.29 9.85
N VAL A 61 1.01 14.52 10.09
CA VAL A 61 -0.22 14.63 9.30
C VAL A 61 -1.20 15.69 9.79
N ALA A 62 -0.96 16.32 10.96
CA ALA A 62 -1.89 17.26 11.57
C ALA A 62 -2.19 18.49 10.70
N SER A 63 -1.24 18.94 9.89
CA SER A 63 -1.39 20.09 8.99
C SER A 63 -1.90 19.71 7.59
N ARG A 64 -2.16 18.40 7.34
CA ARG A 64 -2.56 17.95 6.01
C ARG A 64 -4.04 18.23 5.75
N HIS A 65 -4.33 18.85 4.60
CA HIS A 65 -5.69 19.22 4.21
C HIS A 65 -6.32 18.24 3.21
N ALA A 66 -5.53 17.57 2.38
CA ALA A 66 -6.00 16.61 1.35
C ALA A 66 -5.03 15.40 1.21
N PRO A 67 -5.55 14.16 1.40
CA PRO A 67 -6.84 13.86 2.02
C PRO A 67 -6.86 14.28 3.50
N ARG A 68 -8.05 14.51 4.06
CA ARG A 68 -8.22 14.71 5.51
C ARG A 68 -7.89 13.42 6.24
N ILE A 69 -7.05 13.49 7.28
CA ILE A 69 -6.55 12.30 7.97
C ILE A 69 -7.35 12.02 9.24
N GLU A 70 -7.76 10.76 9.40
CA GLU A 70 -8.20 10.19 10.67
C GLU A 70 -7.18 9.15 11.15
N ILE A 71 -6.87 9.16 12.44
CA ILE A 71 -5.91 8.23 13.04
C ILE A 71 -6.65 6.99 13.55
N SER A 72 -6.12 5.79 13.22
CA SER A 72 -6.46 4.52 13.86
C SER A 72 -5.32 4.14 14.79
N ASP A 73 -5.52 4.29 16.08
CA ASP A 73 -4.48 4.13 17.10
C ASP A 73 -4.35 2.67 17.53
N GLU A 74 -3.16 2.09 17.35
CA GLU A 74 -2.80 0.73 17.75
C GLU A 74 -1.72 0.71 18.85
N ARG A 75 -1.59 1.77 19.68
CA ARG A 75 -0.56 1.88 20.74
C ARG A 75 -0.65 0.75 21.75
N ASP A 76 -1.85 0.25 22.01
CA ASP A 76 -2.15 -0.87 22.92
C ASP A 76 -1.67 -2.24 22.40
N GLY A 77 -1.44 -2.37 21.10
CA GLY A 77 -0.94 -3.59 20.49
C GLY A 77 -0.91 -3.53 18.98
N LEU A 78 0.20 -3.97 18.38
CA LEU A 78 0.33 -4.07 16.93
C LEU A 78 -0.58 -5.17 16.38
N LEU A 79 -1.44 -4.82 15.43
CA LEU A 79 -2.50 -5.70 14.92
C LEU A 79 -2.15 -6.40 13.59
N ASP A 80 -0.95 -6.15 13.03
CA ASP A 80 -0.62 -6.56 11.65
C ASP A 80 -1.57 -5.93 10.62
N SER A 81 -1.43 -6.26 9.36
CA SER A 81 -2.11 -5.58 8.27
C SER A 81 -3.64 -5.69 8.32
N ALA A 82 -4.19 -6.89 8.49
CA ALA A 82 -5.64 -7.06 8.50
C ALA A 82 -6.28 -6.70 9.84
N GLY A 83 -5.65 -7.01 10.96
CA GLY A 83 -6.16 -6.58 12.26
C GLY A 83 -6.24 -5.05 12.40
N GLY A 84 -5.26 -4.33 11.85
CA GLY A 84 -5.28 -2.87 11.75
C GLY A 84 -6.43 -2.34 10.87
N ILE A 85 -6.75 -3.03 9.78
CA ILE A 85 -7.92 -2.70 8.95
C ILE A 85 -9.21 -2.93 9.75
N VAL A 86 -9.34 -4.06 10.47
CA VAL A 86 -10.53 -4.37 11.29
C VAL A 86 -10.78 -3.26 12.32
N ARG A 87 -9.75 -2.81 13.06
CA ARG A 87 -9.84 -1.66 13.99
C ARG A 87 -10.28 -0.38 13.28
N ALA A 88 -9.84 -0.16 12.05
CA ALA A 88 -10.14 1.04 11.28
C ALA A 88 -11.54 1.03 10.61
N LEU A 89 -12.23 -0.11 10.49
CA LEU A 89 -13.51 -0.24 9.79
C LEU A 89 -14.57 0.80 10.18
N PRO A 90 -14.78 1.14 11.47
CA PRO A 90 -15.75 2.16 11.86
C PRO A 90 -15.48 3.54 11.23
N LYS A 91 -14.20 3.82 10.89
CA LYS A 91 -13.77 5.07 10.24
C LYS A 91 -13.79 4.97 8.72
N LEU A 92 -13.62 3.77 8.15
CA LEU A 92 -13.56 3.53 6.70
C LEU A 92 -14.95 3.51 6.05
N GLY A 93 -15.98 3.08 6.80
CA GLY A 93 -17.35 3.00 6.30
C GLY A 93 -17.66 1.69 5.57
N ALA A 94 -18.80 1.66 4.86
CA ALA A 94 -19.36 0.45 4.24
C ALA A 94 -19.05 0.31 2.74
N ALA A 95 -18.50 1.34 2.10
CA ALA A 95 -18.10 1.31 0.70
C ALA A 95 -16.73 0.65 0.51
N PRO A 96 -16.43 0.10 -0.68
CA PRO A 96 -15.07 -0.32 -1.02
C PRO A 96 -14.07 0.82 -0.79
N PHE A 97 -12.88 0.48 -0.31
CA PHE A 97 -11.86 1.46 0.03
C PHE A 97 -10.47 1.04 -0.45
N TYR A 98 -9.61 2.03 -0.67
CA TYR A 98 -8.21 1.79 -0.95
C TYR A 98 -7.44 1.34 0.29
N ILE A 99 -6.53 0.39 0.11
CA ILE A 99 -5.42 0.09 1.01
C ILE A 99 -4.15 0.57 0.34
N VAL A 100 -3.28 1.29 1.07
CA VAL A 100 -1.96 1.71 0.60
C VAL A 100 -0.94 1.40 1.70
N ASN A 101 0.17 0.75 1.35
CA ASN A 101 1.28 0.51 2.25
C ASN A 101 2.15 1.78 2.33
N ALA A 102 2.51 2.21 3.54
CA ALA A 102 3.35 3.39 3.76
C ALA A 102 4.87 3.13 3.63
N ASP A 103 5.26 2.06 2.96
CA ASP A 103 6.67 1.71 2.73
C ASP A 103 7.02 1.47 1.26
N THR A 104 6.03 1.67 0.40
CA THR A 104 6.15 1.60 -1.06
C THR A 104 5.47 2.82 -1.67
N PHE A 105 5.94 3.23 -2.83
CA PHE A 105 5.30 4.25 -3.64
C PHE A 105 5.63 4.03 -5.13
N TRP A 106 5.04 4.84 -5.97
CA TRP A 106 5.26 4.76 -7.41
C TRP A 106 5.30 6.15 -8.01
N ILE A 107 5.83 6.22 -9.22
CA ILE A 107 5.73 7.40 -10.09
C ILE A 107 4.91 6.98 -11.28
N ASP A 108 3.77 7.61 -11.43
CA ASP A 108 2.83 7.32 -12.49
C ASP A 108 3.39 7.68 -13.88
N GLU A 109 3.03 6.91 -14.88
CA GLU A 109 3.22 7.20 -16.28
C GLU A 109 1.86 7.22 -16.97
N GLY A 110 1.44 8.39 -17.44
CA GLY A 110 0.10 8.63 -17.98
C GLY A 110 -0.95 8.82 -16.89
N GLU A 111 -2.09 8.17 -17.01
CA GLU A 111 -3.19 8.28 -16.04
C GLU A 111 -2.79 7.70 -14.67
N PRO A 112 -3.08 8.40 -13.54
CA PRO A 112 -2.71 7.95 -12.20
C PRO A 112 -3.19 6.54 -11.89
N ASN A 113 -2.30 5.70 -11.37
CA ASN A 113 -2.59 4.28 -11.15
C ASN A 113 -3.76 4.04 -10.19
N LEU A 114 -3.96 4.85 -9.15
CA LEU A 114 -5.11 4.70 -8.26
C LEU A 114 -6.42 5.05 -8.95
N THR A 115 -6.44 6.03 -9.85
CA THR A 115 -7.60 6.35 -10.70
C THR A 115 -7.92 5.17 -11.62
N ARG A 116 -6.92 4.62 -12.30
CA ARG A 116 -7.08 3.41 -13.12
C ARG A 116 -7.59 2.21 -12.32
N LEU A 117 -7.11 2.07 -11.08
CA LEU A 117 -7.54 0.99 -10.17
C LEU A 117 -9.04 1.15 -9.83
N ALA A 118 -9.50 2.39 -9.56
CA ALA A 118 -10.92 2.66 -9.32
C ALA A 118 -11.79 2.39 -10.55
N LEU A 119 -11.33 2.78 -11.74
CA LEU A 119 -12.05 2.53 -12.99
C LEU A 119 -12.14 1.03 -13.34
N ALA A 120 -11.14 0.24 -12.96
CA ALA A 120 -11.12 -1.20 -13.17
C ALA A 120 -11.94 -1.99 -12.13
N TRP A 121 -12.36 -1.34 -11.04
CA TRP A 121 -13.09 -1.99 -9.97
C TRP A 121 -14.50 -2.41 -10.37
N ASP A 122 -14.81 -3.69 -10.16
CA ASP A 122 -16.16 -4.25 -10.31
C ASP A 122 -16.54 -5.05 -9.06
N GLY A 123 -17.29 -4.44 -8.15
CA GLY A 123 -17.73 -5.06 -6.89
C GLY A 123 -18.66 -6.27 -7.06
N GLY A 124 -19.23 -6.47 -8.25
CA GLY A 124 -20.00 -7.68 -8.62
C GLY A 124 -19.08 -8.90 -8.80
N ARG A 125 -17.87 -8.68 -9.30
CA ARG A 125 -16.91 -9.73 -9.63
C ARG A 125 -15.76 -9.85 -8.63
N MET A 126 -15.41 -8.75 -7.94
CA MET A 126 -14.20 -8.62 -7.14
C MET A 126 -14.52 -8.42 -5.66
N ASP A 127 -13.74 -9.05 -4.80
CA ASP A 127 -13.65 -8.70 -3.39
C ASP A 127 -12.39 -7.92 -3.09
N ILE A 128 -11.34 -8.17 -3.90
CA ILE A 128 -10.05 -7.47 -3.83
C ILE A 128 -9.56 -7.26 -5.27
N LEU A 129 -9.09 -6.03 -5.54
CA LEU A 129 -8.34 -5.68 -6.75
C LEU A 129 -6.97 -5.17 -6.34
N LEU A 130 -5.90 -5.90 -6.69
CA LEU A 130 -4.52 -5.53 -6.38
C LEU A 130 -3.91 -4.71 -7.52
N MET A 131 -3.15 -3.69 -7.16
CA MET A 131 -2.18 -3.07 -8.05
C MET A 131 -0.92 -3.94 -8.12
N LEU A 132 -0.45 -4.26 -9.32
CA LEU A 132 0.66 -5.17 -9.56
C LEU A 132 1.77 -4.49 -10.33
N ALA A 133 3.01 -4.64 -9.86
CA ALA A 133 4.23 -4.15 -10.51
C ALA A 133 4.98 -5.29 -11.23
N ASP A 134 5.61 -4.95 -12.36
CA ASP A 134 6.57 -5.83 -13.01
C ASP A 134 7.94 -5.75 -12.29
N LEU A 135 8.64 -6.86 -12.16
CA LEU A 135 9.99 -6.90 -11.61
C LEU A 135 10.96 -5.94 -12.31
N LYS A 136 10.78 -5.74 -13.63
CA LYS A 136 11.62 -4.84 -14.43
C LYS A 136 11.42 -3.36 -14.09
N GLN A 137 10.26 -3.00 -13.53
CA GLN A 137 9.90 -1.65 -13.12
C GLN A 137 10.11 -1.41 -11.62
N ALA A 138 10.58 -2.44 -10.90
CA ALA A 138 10.74 -2.42 -9.46
C ALA A 138 12.12 -1.90 -9.05
N THR A 139 12.15 -0.97 -8.10
CA THR A 139 13.37 -0.50 -7.42
C THR A 139 13.31 -0.85 -5.95
N GLY A 140 14.41 -1.39 -5.41
CA GLY A 140 14.53 -1.74 -3.99
C GLY A 140 13.87 -3.07 -3.59
N HIS A 141 13.30 -3.80 -4.54
CA HIS A 141 12.71 -5.12 -4.29
C HIS A 141 13.77 -6.22 -4.39
N SER A 142 13.83 -7.04 -3.36
CA SER A 142 14.75 -8.21 -3.28
C SER A 142 14.00 -9.54 -3.15
N GLY A 143 12.67 -9.49 -3.20
CA GLY A 143 11.81 -10.68 -3.10
C GLY A 143 11.53 -11.35 -4.46
N SER A 144 10.74 -12.41 -4.39
CA SER A 144 10.20 -13.08 -5.56
C SER A 144 8.86 -12.43 -6.00
N THR A 145 8.32 -12.94 -7.11
CA THR A 145 6.98 -12.56 -7.59
C THR A 145 5.88 -13.16 -6.72
N ASP A 146 4.78 -12.44 -6.58
CA ASP A 146 3.67 -12.79 -5.69
C ASP A 146 2.52 -13.47 -6.42
N PHE A 147 2.13 -12.94 -7.60
CA PHE A 147 0.92 -13.36 -8.30
C PHE A 147 1.14 -13.57 -9.81
N LEU A 148 0.41 -14.53 -10.36
CA LEU A 148 0.20 -14.73 -11.78
C LEU A 148 -1.21 -14.23 -12.11
N VAL A 149 -1.36 -13.57 -13.27
CA VAL A 149 -2.62 -13.02 -13.76
C VAL A 149 -3.17 -13.93 -14.86
N ALA A 150 -4.40 -14.40 -14.69
CA ALA A 150 -5.13 -15.13 -15.73
C ALA A 150 -5.72 -14.19 -16.78
N SER A 151 -6.19 -14.72 -17.90
CA SER A 151 -6.76 -13.93 -19.02
C SER A 151 -8.02 -13.14 -18.65
N ASP A 152 -8.76 -13.57 -17.62
CA ASP A 152 -9.95 -12.90 -17.08
C ASP A 152 -9.62 -11.89 -15.97
N GLY A 153 -8.32 -11.70 -15.64
CA GLY A 153 -7.83 -10.80 -14.61
C GLY A 153 -7.79 -11.41 -13.21
N THR A 154 -8.24 -12.65 -13.02
CA THR A 154 -8.13 -13.34 -11.73
C THR A 154 -6.68 -13.69 -11.41
N LEU A 155 -6.37 -13.76 -10.12
CA LEU A 155 -5.02 -14.00 -9.63
C LEU A 155 -4.86 -15.39 -9.00
N ARG A 156 -3.65 -15.92 -9.13
CA ARG A 156 -3.16 -17.07 -8.36
C ARG A 156 -1.75 -16.78 -7.84
N ARG A 157 -1.33 -17.47 -6.78
CA ARG A 157 0.03 -17.30 -6.24
C ARG A 157 1.07 -17.70 -7.28
N ALA A 158 2.05 -16.83 -7.49
CA ALA A 158 3.14 -17.07 -8.45
C ALA A 158 4.17 -18.09 -7.94
N LYS A 159 4.35 -18.18 -6.61
CA LYS A 159 5.37 -19.04 -5.98
C LYS A 159 6.78 -18.81 -6.57
N GLY A 160 7.07 -17.54 -6.92
CA GLY A 160 8.35 -17.14 -7.49
C GLY A 160 8.49 -17.37 -9.00
N ALA A 161 7.43 -17.71 -9.72
CA ALA A 161 7.47 -17.86 -11.17
C ALA A 161 7.97 -16.57 -11.86
N PRO A 162 8.91 -16.63 -12.80
CA PRO A 162 9.54 -15.44 -13.39
C PRO A 162 8.57 -14.53 -14.16
N GLU A 163 7.47 -15.08 -14.67
CA GLU A 163 6.39 -14.34 -15.34
C GLU A 163 5.40 -13.69 -14.36
N GLY A 164 5.57 -13.93 -13.06
CA GLY A 164 4.73 -13.36 -12.03
C GLY A 164 4.96 -11.87 -11.83
N LEU A 165 4.02 -11.23 -11.15
CA LEU A 165 4.04 -9.82 -10.77
C LEU A 165 4.13 -9.68 -9.25
N ILE A 166 4.53 -8.49 -8.81
CA ILE A 166 4.67 -8.12 -7.39
C ILE A 166 3.40 -7.38 -6.96
N TYR A 167 2.90 -7.63 -5.76
CA TYR A 167 1.91 -6.77 -5.12
C TYR A 167 2.54 -5.40 -4.81
N ALA A 168 2.09 -4.38 -5.51
CA ALA A 168 2.69 -3.05 -5.44
C ALA A 168 2.34 -2.25 -4.17
N GLY A 169 1.63 -2.85 -3.21
CA GLY A 169 1.27 -2.19 -1.96
C GLY A 169 0.04 -1.28 -2.06
N ALA A 170 -0.73 -1.34 -3.14
CA ALA A 170 -2.01 -0.66 -3.27
C ALA A 170 -3.11 -1.63 -3.73
N ALA A 171 -4.30 -1.51 -3.15
CA ALA A 171 -5.45 -2.36 -3.48
C ALA A 171 -6.77 -1.62 -3.25
N ILE A 172 -7.85 -2.09 -3.88
CA ILE A 172 -9.24 -1.80 -3.47
C ILE A 172 -9.81 -3.07 -2.86
N VAL A 173 -10.51 -2.94 -1.73
CA VAL A 173 -11.10 -4.08 -1.02
C VAL A 173 -12.54 -3.81 -0.61
N GLN A 174 -13.34 -4.89 -0.54
CA GLN A 174 -14.68 -4.89 0.02
C GLN A 174 -14.63 -4.99 1.55
N PRO A 175 -15.26 -4.06 2.31
CA PRO A 175 -15.26 -4.11 3.77
C PRO A 175 -15.93 -5.38 4.34
N ARG A 176 -16.86 -5.99 3.61
CA ARG A 176 -17.52 -7.24 4.02
C ARG A 176 -16.56 -8.41 4.29
N LEU A 177 -15.37 -8.39 3.67
CA LEU A 177 -14.32 -9.40 3.90
C LEU A 177 -13.92 -9.48 5.37
N PHE A 178 -14.02 -8.37 6.10
CA PHE A 178 -13.59 -8.25 7.48
C PHE A 178 -14.74 -8.31 8.48
N ALA A 179 -16.00 -8.50 8.04
CA ALA A 179 -17.20 -8.41 8.88
C ALA A 179 -17.22 -9.40 10.05
N ALA A 180 -16.63 -10.60 9.87
CA ALA A 180 -16.54 -11.64 10.90
C ALA A 180 -15.14 -11.71 11.54
N ALA A 181 -14.24 -10.81 11.20
CA ALA A 181 -12.87 -10.84 11.69
C ALA A 181 -12.76 -10.26 13.10
N ALA A 182 -12.00 -10.94 13.96
CA ALA A 182 -11.65 -10.40 15.26
C ALA A 182 -10.61 -9.28 15.13
N GLU A 183 -10.70 -8.27 15.99
CA GLU A 183 -9.65 -7.27 16.15
C GLU A 183 -8.46 -7.89 16.91
N ALA A 184 -7.60 -8.58 16.17
CA ALA A 184 -6.45 -9.30 16.69
C ALA A 184 -5.36 -9.33 15.62
N PRO A 185 -4.08 -9.54 15.97
CA PRO A 185 -3.00 -9.59 14.99
C PRO A 185 -3.19 -10.70 13.94
N HIS A 186 -3.37 -10.31 12.69
CA HIS A 186 -3.40 -11.23 11.55
C HIS A 186 -3.12 -10.52 10.22
N SER A 187 -2.64 -11.31 9.26
CA SER A 187 -2.17 -10.80 7.97
C SER A 187 -3.28 -10.68 6.93
N LEU A 188 -3.19 -9.66 6.08
CA LEU A 188 -4.04 -9.47 4.91
C LEU A 188 -3.87 -10.61 3.86
N ASN A 189 -2.75 -11.33 3.88
CA ASN A 189 -2.52 -12.47 2.98
C ASN A 189 -3.59 -13.57 3.10
N ARG A 190 -4.15 -13.77 4.29
CA ARG A 190 -5.27 -14.70 4.48
C ARG A 190 -6.44 -14.36 3.56
N TYR A 191 -6.81 -13.10 3.48
CA TYR A 191 -7.93 -12.63 2.63
C TYR A 191 -7.60 -12.71 1.14
N PHE A 192 -6.32 -12.56 0.77
CA PHE A 192 -5.90 -12.83 -0.60
C PHE A 192 -6.12 -14.30 -0.96
N ASP A 193 -5.76 -15.23 -0.08
CA ASP A 193 -5.94 -16.66 -0.32
C ASP A 193 -7.42 -17.07 -0.35
N GLU A 194 -8.25 -16.51 0.53
CA GLU A 194 -9.71 -16.71 0.52
C GLU A 194 -10.35 -16.15 -0.77
N ALA A 195 -9.92 -14.98 -1.22
CA ALA A 195 -10.39 -14.36 -2.47
C ALA A 195 -9.88 -15.10 -3.72
N ILE A 196 -8.67 -15.70 -3.70
CA ILE A 196 -8.21 -16.62 -4.74
C ILE A 196 -9.12 -17.85 -4.81
N ALA A 197 -9.39 -18.49 -3.67
CA ALA A 197 -10.21 -19.71 -3.61
C ALA A 197 -11.64 -19.50 -4.15
N SER A 198 -12.17 -18.28 -3.99
CA SER A 198 -13.50 -17.89 -4.51
C SER A 198 -13.48 -17.29 -5.92
N GLY A 199 -12.32 -17.15 -6.55
CA GLY A 199 -12.17 -16.50 -7.88
C GLY A 199 -12.47 -14.99 -7.84
N ARG A 200 -12.32 -14.33 -6.70
CA ARG A 200 -12.69 -12.93 -6.48
C ARG A 200 -11.49 -12.01 -6.17
N LEU A 201 -10.26 -12.54 -6.24
CA LEU A 201 -9.03 -11.74 -6.25
C LEU A 201 -8.65 -11.42 -7.68
N HIS A 202 -8.59 -10.13 -8.02
CA HIS A 202 -8.20 -9.65 -9.34
C HIS A 202 -6.97 -8.75 -9.24
N GLY A 203 -6.32 -8.53 -10.37
CA GLY A 203 -5.15 -7.68 -10.44
C GLY A 203 -5.15 -6.74 -11.64
N MET A 204 -4.67 -5.53 -11.42
CA MET A 204 -4.40 -4.54 -12.46
C MET A 204 -2.89 -4.26 -12.50
N ARG A 205 -2.28 -4.38 -13.66
CA ARG A 205 -0.88 -4.01 -13.87
C ARG A 205 -0.75 -2.48 -13.86
N MET A 206 0.13 -1.95 -13.01
CA MET A 206 0.44 -0.53 -12.97
C MET A 206 1.27 -0.07 -14.18
N SER A 207 1.30 1.23 -14.42
CA SER A 207 2.25 1.90 -15.33
C SER A 207 3.25 2.73 -14.53
N GLY A 208 4.42 3.00 -15.13
CA GLY A 208 5.48 3.78 -14.48
C GLY A 208 6.39 2.95 -13.57
N SER A 209 7.07 3.62 -12.66
CA SER A 209 8.10 3.03 -11.80
C SER A 209 7.57 2.72 -10.40
N TRP A 210 7.80 1.51 -9.92
CA TRP A 210 7.47 1.11 -8.55
C TRP A 210 8.71 1.07 -7.65
N ILE A 211 8.60 1.63 -6.45
CA ILE A 211 9.72 1.81 -5.53
C ILE A 211 9.31 1.28 -4.14
N THR A 212 10.15 0.42 -3.56
CA THR A 212 9.99 -0.04 -2.18
C THR A 212 11.25 0.27 -1.37
N VAL A 213 11.07 0.72 -0.12
CA VAL A 213 12.18 1.11 0.76
C VAL A 213 12.13 0.23 2.00
N GLY A 214 12.69 -0.97 1.88
CA GLY A 214 12.67 -1.98 2.95
C GLY A 214 13.88 -1.94 3.90
N THR A 215 15.00 -1.36 3.45
CA THR A 215 16.29 -1.30 4.17
C THR A 215 16.97 0.04 3.90
N PRO A 216 17.95 0.48 4.71
CA PRO A 216 18.70 1.72 4.47
C PRO A 216 19.36 1.76 3.09
N ASP A 217 19.88 0.64 2.60
CA ASP A 217 20.54 0.55 1.29
C ASP A 217 19.58 0.78 0.12
N ALA A 218 18.27 0.68 0.34
CA ALA A 218 17.26 0.96 -0.68
C ALA A 218 17.00 2.47 -0.88
N ILE A 219 17.48 3.34 0.01
CA ILE A 219 17.25 4.79 -0.06
C ILE A 219 17.92 5.39 -1.32
N ALA A 220 19.22 5.21 -1.48
CA ALA A 220 19.93 5.79 -2.62
C ALA A 220 19.41 5.30 -3.99
N PRO A 221 19.14 3.99 -4.20
CA PRO A 221 18.45 3.53 -5.41
C PRO A 221 17.06 4.16 -5.61
N ALA A 222 16.28 4.33 -4.54
CA ALA A 222 14.96 4.97 -4.59
C ALA A 222 15.06 6.43 -5.06
N GLU A 223 15.96 7.23 -4.49
CA GLU A 223 16.21 8.62 -4.91
C GLU A 223 16.67 8.72 -6.36
N ALA A 224 17.55 7.81 -6.79
CA ALA A 224 17.99 7.74 -8.18
C ALA A 224 16.83 7.39 -9.12
N ALA A 225 15.91 6.50 -8.74
CA ALA A 225 14.72 6.17 -9.52
C ALA A 225 13.78 7.37 -9.65
N VAL A 226 13.50 8.08 -8.55
CA VAL A 226 12.69 9.32 -8.57
C VAL A 226 13.30 10.35 -9.52
N LYS A 227 14.62 10.59 -9.41
CA LYS A 227 15.31 11.57 -10.26
C LYS A 227 15.20 11.22 -11.75
N ARG A 228 15.34 9.93 -12.10
CA ARG A 228 15.20 9.48 -13.52
C ARG A 228 13.78 9.71 -14.02
N ALA A 229 12.77 9.23 -13.28
CA ALA A 229 11.39 9.35 -13.71
C ALA A 229 10.93 10.81 -13.87
N LEU A 230 11.38 11.72 -12.99
CA LEU A 230 11.08 13.14 -13.11
C LEU A 230 11.83 13.81 -14.29
N ALA A 231 13.00 13.31 -14.70
CA ALA A 231 13.72 13.82 -15.86
C ALA A 231 13.10 13.35 -17.19
N GLU A 232 12.49 12.18 -17.22
CA GLU A 232 11.79 11.61 -18.39
C GLU A 232 10.40 12.22 -18.61
N ALA A 233 9.83 12.86 -17.59
CA ALA A 233 8.53 13.55 -17.66
C ALA A 233 8.60 15.02 -18.13
N GLN A 234 9.82 15.56 -18.33
CA GLN A 234 10.10 16.91 -18.84
C GLN A 234 10.39 16.92 -20.34
#